data_59666cb17e0fff4140d2c5c14e4c41d2
#
_entry.id   59666cb17e0fff4140d2c5c14e4c41d2
#
_cell.length_a   1.000
_cell.length_b   1.000
_cell.length_c   1.000
_cell.angle_alpha   90.00
_cell.angle_beta   90.00
_cell.angle_gamma   90.00
#
_symmetry.space_group_name_H-M   'P 1'
#
loop_
_entity.id
_entity.type
_entity.pdbx_description
1 polymer ?
#
loop_
_entity_poly.entity_id
_entity_poly.type
_entity_poly.pdbx_seq_one_letter_code
_entity_poly.pdbx_strand_id
1 'polypeptide(L)'
;MVRGSRRVLVTGADGFIGKNAVVRLKESAGVVVSTFVRGDDRSRLPALLADADAVVHLAGENRPADEAAFSEVNAGLTIALCEAIDTVIRDSGRQVPLVLASSIQAERDNPYGRSKLAAEEALESLAARSGNPCIIFRLPGVFGKWCRPGYNSVVATFCHNIARGLPVRVDDPMTPLRLVYVDDVVDALIAATDNGEQEVARPSVTPEYGITLGELVEQIRSFGECRSSLMTERVGTGFVRKLYSTYISCLPTDKFSYAVPHHPDPRGTFVEMLKTRDSGQFSYFTAHPGVTRGGHYHHTKTEKFLVIKGTARFRFRHLITGELVEFLKDGEHPEIVDTIPGWSHDITNIGAEEMVVMLWANENFDRQRPDTVASKV
;
A
#
# COMPACT_ATOMS: atom_id res chain seq x y z
N MET A 1 -4.19 -31.51 -21.11
CA MET A 1 -5.54 -31.32 -20.52
C MET A 1 -5.58 -29.90 -20.01
N VAL A 2 -6.45 -29.04 -20.58
CA VAL A 2 -6.72 -27.71 -20.04
C VAL A 2 -7.36 -27.94 -18.68
N ARG A 3 -6.69 -27.57 -17.57
CA ARG A 3 -7.32 -27.56 -16.25
C ARG A 3 -8.56 -26.68 -16.37
N GLY A 4 -9.73 -27.21 -16.03
CA GLY A 4 -10.95 -26.42 -15.93
C GLY A 4 -10.73 -25.22 -15.01
N SER A 5 -11.49 -24.14 -15.19
CA SER A 5 -11.41 -22.96 -14.33
C SER A 5 -11.70 -23.35 -12.88
N ARG A 6 -10.80 -22.95 -11.94
CA ARG A 6 -10.96 -23.17 -10.51
C ARG A 6 -12.03 -22.23 -9.95
N ARG A 7 -12.98 -22.76 -9.20
CA ARG A 7 -14.10 -22.01 -8.62
C ARG A 7 -13.88 -21.76 -7.12
N VAL A 8 -13.80 -20.50 -6.72
CA VAL A 8 -13.62 -20.11 -5.32
C VAL A 8 -14.85 -19.36 -4.83
N LEU A 9 -15.48 -19.85 -3.78
CA LEU A 9 -16.56 -19.15 -3.09
C LEU A 9 -15.99 -18.21 -2.02
N VAL A 10 -16.34 -16.93 -2.11
CA VAL A 10 -15.98 -15.92 -1.10
C VAL A 10 -17.23 -15.50 -0.35
N THR A 11 -17.34 -15.81 0.93
CA THR A 11 -18.40 -15.29 1.77
C THR A 11 -17.99 -13.96 2.39
N GLY A 12 -18.93 -13.05 2.63
CA GLY A 12 -18.59 -11.69 3.09
C GLY A 12 -17.85 -10.86 2.06
N ALA A 13 -18.10 -11.11 0.77
CA ALA A 13 -17.43 -10.49 -0.37
C ALA A 13 -17.53 -8.95 -0.39
N ASP A 14 -18.61 -8.37 0.17
CA ASP A 14 -18.80 -6.91 0.28
C ASP A 14 -18.08 -6.28 1.49
N GLY A 15 -17.50 -7.09 2.35
CA GLY A 15 -16.70 -6.66 3.49
C GLY A 15 -15.33 -6.11 3.08
N PHE A 16 -14.60 -5.56 4.04
CA PHE A 16 -13.27 -4.97 3.80
C PHE A 16 -12.29 -5.99 3.17
N ILE A 17 -12.05 -7.12 3.84
CA ILE A 17 -11.14 -8.16 3.33
C ILE A 17 -11.74 -8.81 2.09
N GLY A 18 -13.08 -9.03 2.08
CA GLY A 18 -13.81 -9.65 0.97
C GLY A 18 -13.64 -8.94 -0.36
N LYS A 19 -13.78 -7.61 -0.40
CA LYS A 19 -13.55 -6.80 -1.61
C LYS A 19 -12.13 -6.98 -2.16
N ASN A 20 -11.12 -6.96 -1.28
CA ASN A 20 -9.74 -7.18 -1.66
C ASN A 20 -9.51 -8.61 -2.18
N ALA A 21 -10.09 -9.63 -1.53
CA ALA A 21 -9.99 -11.02 -1.96
C ALA A 21 -10.66 -11.26 -3.33
N VAL A 22 -11.84 -10.71 -3.55
CA VAL A 22 -12.55 -10.83 -4.83
C VAL A 22 -11.77 -10.18 -5.98
N VAL A 23 -11.21 -8.99 -5.77
CA VAL A 23 -10.39 -8.33 -6.78
C VAL A 23 -9.15 -9.17 -7.08
N ARG A 24 -8.43 -9.62 -6.06
CA ARG A 24 -7.21 -10.42 -6.20
C ARG A 24 -7.44 -11.76 -6.90
N LEU A 25 -8.53 -12.45 -6.58
CA LEU A 25 -8.92 -13.70 -7.25
C LEU A 25 -9.27 -13.48 -8.72
N LYS A 26 -9.94 -12.36 -9.06
CA LYS A 26 -10.28 -12.03 -10.46
C LYS A 26 -9.06 -11.67 -11.32
N GLU A 27 -7.96 -11.23 -10.70
CA GLU A 27 -6.67 -11.02 -11.37
C GLU A 27 -5.96 -12.33 -11.71
N SER A 28 -6.35 -13.44 -11.08
CA SER A 28 -5.73 -14.76 -11.28
C SER A 28 -6.33 -15.48 -12.49
N ALA A 29 -5.48 -15.86 -13.44
CA ALA A 29 -5.93 -16.57 -14.64
C ALA A 29 -6.56 -17.93 -14.29
N GLY A 30 -7.70 -18.24 -14.90
CA GLY A 30 -8.39 -19.52 -14.70
C GLY A 30 -9.16 -19.65 -13.38
N VAL A 31 -9.37 -18.56 -12.64
CA VAL A 31 -10.18 -18.54 -11.43
C VAL A 31 -11.55 -17.91 -11.71
N VAL A 32 -12.62 -18.61 -11.28
CA VAL A 32 -14.00 -18.11 -11.27
C VAL A 32 -14.40 -17.86 -9.83
N VAL A 33 -14.87 -16.65 -9.51
CA VAL A 33 -15.26 -16.26 -8.16
C VAL A 33 -16.77 -16.26 -8.03
N SER A 34 -17.28 -17.05 -7.08
CA SER A 34 -18.66 -16.97 -6.59
C SER A 34 -18.69 -16.20 -5.28
N THR A 35 -19.74 -15.46 -5.02
CA THR A 35 -19.84 -14.64 -3.82
C THR A 35 -21.10 -14.95 -3.03
N PHE A 36 -20.99 -14.82 -1.69
CA PHE A 36 -22.11 -14.86 -0.76
C PHE A 36 -22.01 -13.64 0.17
N VAL A 37 -23.03 -12.81 0.16
CA VAL A 37 -23.01 -11.49 0.84
C VAL A 37 -24.15 -11.38 1.85
N ARG A 38 -24.13 -10.31 2.65
CA ARG A 38 -25.22 -10.00 3.58
C ARG A 38 -26.53 -9.79 2.80
N GLY A 39 -27.57 -10.50 3.18
CA GLY A 39 -28.89 -10.49 2.50
C GLY A 39 -29.09 -11.63 1.51
N ASP A 40 -28.06 -12.39 1.17
CA ASP A 40 -28.25 -13.64 0.44
C ASP A 40 -28.95 -14.69 1.33
N ASP A 41 -29.89 -15.43 0.74
CA ASP A 41 -30.55 -16.52 1.43
C ASP A 41 -29.60 -17.72 1.63
N ARG A 42 -29.52 -18.24 2.84
CA ARG A 42 -28.71 -19.41 3.20
C ARG A 42 -29.05 -20.64 2.35
N SER A 43 -30.28 -20.75 1.84
CA SER A 43 -30.68 -21.82 0.93
C SER A 43 -29.86 -21.90 -0.36
N ARG A 44 -29.13 -20.83 -0.72
CA ARG A 44 -28.20 -20.81 -1.88
C ARG A 44 -26.86 -21.53 -1.60
N LEU A 45 -26.49 -21.75 -0.34
CA LEU A 45 -25.18 -22.32 0.02
C LEU A 45 -24.95 -23.70 -0.61
N PRO A 46 -25.89 -24.66 -0.58
CA PRO A 46 -25.69 -25.99 -1.21
C PRO A 46 -25.33 -25.89 -2.70
N ALA A 47 -26.05 -25.06 -3.45
CA ALA A 47 -25.79 -24.86 -4.89
C ALA A 47 -24.42 -24.20 -5.16
N LEU A 48 -24.04 -23.19 -4.36
CA LEU A 48 -22.74 -22.53 -4.48
C LEU A 48 -21.58 -23.46 -4.14
N LEU A 49 -21.76 -24.34 -3.15
CA LEU A 49 -20.75 -25.30 -2.69
C LEU A 49 -20.63 -26.52 -3.61
N ALA A 50 -21.72 -26.93 -4.26
CA ALA A 50 -21.69 -28.02 -5.24
C ALA A 50 -20.68 -27.73 -6.35
N ASP A 51 -20.50 -26.47 -6.72
CA ASP A 51 -19.61 -26.01 -7.78
C ASP A 51 -18.25 -25.47 -7.27
N ALA A 52 -18.09 -25.20 -5.97
CA ALA A 52 -16.88 -24.58 -5.44
C ALA A 52 -15.74 -25.59 -5.25
N ASP A 53 -14.52 -25.24 -5.68
CA ASP A 53 -13.29 -26.00 -5.42
C ASP A 53 -12.66 -25.62 -4.07
N ALA A 54 -12.97 -24.43 -3.55
CA ALA A 54 -12.55 -23.98 -2.22
C ALA A 54 -13.44 -22.84 -1.73
N VAL A 55 -13.41 -22.56 -0.43
CA VAL A 55 -14.15 -21.50 0.22
C VAL A 55 -13.20 -20.59 1.02
N VAL A 56 -13.31 -19.29 0.81
CA VAL A 56 -12.72 -18.25 1.66
C VAL A 56 -13.84 -17.59 2.46
N HIS A 57 -13.91 -17.94 3.75
CA HIS A 57 -14.99 -17.52 4.65
C HIS A 57 -14.58 -16.25 5.41
N LEU A 58 -15.10 -15.10 4.95
CA LEU A 58 -14.82 -13.76 5.47
C LEU A 58 -16.07 -13.10 6.07
N ALA A 59 -17.23 -13.74 5.93
CA ALA A 59 -18.46 -13.24 6.52
C ALA A 59 -18.32 -13.19 8.05
N GLY A 60 -18.67 -12.07 8.64
CA GLY A 60 -18.63 -11.88 10.09
C GLY A 60 -19.08 -10.49 10.48
N GLU A 61 -19.58 -10.38 11.69
CA GLU A 61 -20.01 -9.12 12.32
C GLU A 61 -19.00 -8.73 13.40
N ASN A 62 -18.58 -7.46 13.41
CA ASN A 62 -17.59 -6.96 14.37
C ASN A 62 -18.18 -5.96 15.37
N ARG A 63 -19.26 -5.28 15.01
CA ARG A 63 -19.97 -4.29 15.85
C ARG A 63 -21.46 -4.29 15.52
N PRO A 64 -22.17 -5.34 15.89
CA PRO A 64 -23.63 -5.37 15.71
C PRO A 64 -24.31 -4.42 16.70
N ALA A 65 -25.53 -4.03 16.38
CA ALA A 65 -26.39 -3.28 17.29
C ALA A 65 -26.90 -4.18 18.43
N ASP A 66 -27.02 -5.50 18.20
CA ASP A 66 -27.44 -6.52 19.17
C ASP A 66 -26.36 -7.56 19.29
N GLU A 67 -25.96 -7.91 20.52
CA GLU A 67 -24.96 -8.96 20.80
C GLU A 67 -25.36 -10.35 20.26
N ALA A 68 -26.66 -10.64 20.18
CA ALA A 68 -27.14 -11.91 19.61
C ALA A 68 -26.67 -12.12 18.15
N ALA A 69 -26.53 -11.01 17.40
CA ALA A 69 -26.03 -11.06 16.02
C ALA A 69 -24.58 -11.56 15.91
N PHE A 70 -23.75 -11.48 16.95
CA PHE A 70 -22.43 -12.11 16.94
C PHE A 70 -22.55 -13.64 16.79
N SER A 71 -23.40 -14.26 17.60
CA SER A 71 -23.58 -15.72 17.55
C SER A 71 -24.27 -16.16 16.26
N GLU A 72 -25.28 -15.43 15.81
CA GLU A 72 -26.02 -15.78 14.60
C GLU A 72 -25.18 -15.63 13.33
N VAL A 73 -24.43 -14.53 13.18
CA VAL A 73 -23.66 -14.22 11.96
C VAL A 73 -22.31 -14.93 11.98
N ASN A 74 -21.57 -14.89 13.09
CA ASN A 74 -20.22 -15.47 13.13
C ASN A 74 -20.25 -16.99 13.28
N ALA A 75 -20.96 -17.52 14.28
CA ALA A 75 -21.04 -18.96 14.49
C ALA A 75 -22.12 -19.63 13.61
N GLY A 76 -23.33 -19.10 13.59
CA GLY A 76 -24.45 -19.73 12.90
C GLY A 76 -24.28 -19.83 11.38
N LEU A 77 -23.70 -18.83 10.71
CA LEU A 77 -23.39 -18.93 9.29
C LEU A 77 -22.25 -19.93 9.04
N THR A 78 -21.23 -19.93 9.90
CA THR A 78 -20.11 -20.87 9.80
C THR A 78 -20.59 -22.33 9.96
N ILE A 79 -21.48 -22.59 10.93
CA ILE A 79 -22.08 -23.91 11.14
C ILE A 79 -22.86 -24.35 9.89
N ALA A 80 -23.74 -23.49 9.36
CA ALA A 80 -24.50 -23.76 8.15
C ALA A 80 -23.60 -24.06 6.94
N LEU A 81 -22.49 -23.35 6.82
CA LEU A 81 -21.49 -23.58 5.77
C LEU A 81 -20.81 -24.94 5.94
N CYS A 82 -20.42 -25.31 7.16
CA CYS A 82 -19.83 -26.61 7.48
C CYS A 82 -20.82 -27.78 7.21
N GLU A 83 -22.09 -27.62 7.55
CA GLU A 83 -23.13 -28.63 7.27
C GLU A 83 -23.36 -28.81 5.76
N ALA A 84 -23.34 -27.70 4.99
CA ALA A 84 -23.50 -27.79 3.56
C ALA A 84 -22.26 -28.40 2.87
N ILE A 85 -21.04 -28.16 3.35
CA ILE A 85 -19.81 -28.84 2.89
C ILE A 85 -19.87 -30.33 3.21
N ASP A 86 -20.28 -30.68 4.41
CA ASP A 86 -20.43 -32.10 4.84
C ASP A 86 -21.43 -32.85 3.93
N THR A 87 -22.48 -32.17 3.49
CA THR A 87 -23.43 -32.72 2.51
C THR A 87 -22.77 -32.95 1.14
N VAL A 88 -21.99 -31.98 0.63
CA VAL A 88 -21.26 -32.17 -0.63
C VAL A 88 -20.29 -33.34 -0.55
N ILE A 89 -19.60 -33.51 0.58
CA ILE A 89 -18.67 -34.63 0.78
C ILE A 89 -19.41 -35.95 0.77
N ARG A 90 -20.52 -36.07 1.50
CA ARG A 90 -21.34 -37.29 1.53
C ARG A 90 -21.90 -37.67 0.16
N ASP A 91 -22.37 -36.70 -0.62
CA ASP A 91 -23.04 -36.94 -1.88
C ASP A 91 -22.06 -37.20 -3.05
N SER A 92 -20.87 -36.60 -3.03
CA SER A 92 -19.92 -36.65 -4.13
C SER A 92 -18.53 -37.22 -3.79
N GLY A 93 -18.21 -37.39 -2.52
CA GLY A 93 -16.86 -37.74 -2.05
C GLY A 93 -15.83 -36.62 -2.20
N ARG A 94 -16.24 -35.41 -2.70
CA ARG A 94 -15.35 -34.30 -2.99
C ARG A 94 -15.16 -33.42 -1.74
N GLN A 95 -13.91 -33.19 -1.34
CA GLN A 95 -13.56 -32.26 -0.30
C GLN A 95 -13.57 -30.83 -0.85
N VAL A 96 -13.93 -29.86 0.02
CA VAL A 96 -13.96 -28.43 -0.29
C VAL A 96 -13.16 -27.68 0.78
N PRO A 97 -11.87 -27.40 0.56
CA PRO A 97 -11.05 -26.65 1.51
C PRO A 97 -11.75 -25.39 2.01
N LEU A 98 -11.81 -25.22 3.33
CA LEU A 98 -12.47 -24.10 3.98
C LEU A 98 -11.46 -23.26 4.75
N VAL A 99 -11.24 -22.02 4.30
CA VAL A 99 -10.33 -21.05 4.92
C VAL A 99 -11.15 -20.02 5.68
N LEU A 100 -10.98 -19.94 6.99
CA LEU A 100 -11.69 -19.02 7.89
C LEU A 100 -10.80 -17.84 8.31
N ALA A 101 -11.27 -16.61 8.10
CA ALA A 101 -10.72 -15.42 8.76
C ALA A 101 -11.32 -15.28 10.17
N SER A 102 -10.61 -15.81 11.15
CA SER A 102 -10.88 -15.63 12.58
C SER A 102 -10.14 -14.39 13.12
N SER A 103 -10.01 -14.27 14.43
CA SER A 103 -9.40 -13.13 15.10
C SER A 103 -8.56 -13.59 16.29
N ILE A 104 -7.48 -12.87 16.59
CA ILE A 104 -6.75 -13.03 17.88
C ILE A 104 -7.66 -12.82 19.09
N GLN A 105 -8.82 -12.19 18.92
CA GLN A 105 -9.80 -12.03 19.99
C GLN A 105 -10.58 -13.32 20.31
N ALA A 106 -10.47 -14.37 19.50
CA ALA A 106 -11.05 -15.69 19.82
C ALA A 106 -10.53 -16.26 21.17
N GLU A 107 -9.37 -15.79 21.63
CA GLU A 107 -8.80 -16.13 22.93
C GLU A 107 -9.38 -15.33 24.12
N ARG A 108 -10.23 -14.32 23.84
CA ARG A 108 -10.77 -13.41 24.85
C ARG A 108 -12.20 -13.80 25.23
N ASP A 109 -12.50 -13.76 26.54
CA ASP A 109 -13.85 -13.96 27.03
C ASP A 109 -14.71 -12.69 26.89
N ASN A 110 -15.13 -12.42 25.67
CA ASN A 110 -16.11 -11.39 25.34
C ASN A 110 -17.06 -11.93 24.23
N PRO A 111 -18.23 -11.31 23.98
CA PRO A 111 -19.21 -11.82 23.02
C PRO A 111 -18.65 -12.06 21.62
N TYR A 112 -17.81 -11.15 21.12
CA TYR A 112 -17.15 -11.29 19.83
C TYR A 112 -16.13 -12.44 19.82
N GLY A 113 -15.26 -12.52 20.85
CA GLY A 113 -14.27 -13.58 20.99
C GLY A 113 -14.92 -14.96 21.04
N ARG A 114 -15.94 -15.14 21.90
CA ARG A 114 -16.71 -16.38 21.99
C ARG A 114 -17.35 -16.77 20.66
N SER A 115 -17.92 -15.82 19.90
CA SER A 115 -18.51 -16.11 18.59
C SER A 115 -17.48 -16.54 17.55
N LYS A 116 -16.26 -15.99 17.59
CA LYS A 116 -15.16 -16.41 16.73
C LYS A 116 -14.64 -17.78 17.11
N LEU A 117 -14.50 -18.06 18.40
CA LEU A 117 -14.11 -19.41 18.89
C LEU A 117 -15.13 -20.46 18.46
N ALA A 118 -16.43 -20.21 18.63
CA ALA A 118 -17.47 -21.13 18.19
C ALA A 118 -17.44 -21.41 16.67
N ALA A 119 -17.07 -20.40 15.87
CA ALA A 119 -16.84 -20.61 14.44
C ALA A 119 -15.61 -21.50 14.17
N GLU A 120 -14.51 -21.33 14.91
CA GLU A 120 -13.34 -22.23 14.80
C GLU A 120 -13.68 -23.66 15.17
N GLU A 121 -14.41 -23.88 16.27
CA GLU A 121 -14.88 -25.20 16.73
C GLU A 121 -15.77 -25.92 15.70
N ALA A 122 -16.57 -25.15 14.93
CA ALA A 122 -17.36 -25.72 13.83
C ALA A 122 -16.48 -26.27 12.70
N LEU A 123 -15.37 -25.58 12.33
CA LEU A 123 -14.41 -26.08 11.37
C LEU A 123 -13.65 -27.30 11.87
N GLU A 124 -13.23 -27.31 13.14
CA GLU A 124 -12.57 -28.44 13.77
C GLU A 124 -13.47 -29.67 13.75
N SER A 125 -14.75 -29.49 14.09
CA SER A 125 -15.75 -30.54 14.03
C SER A 125 -15.98 -31.07 12.61
N LEU A 126 -16.00 -30.22 11.59
CA LEU A 126 -16.08 -30.62 10.19
C LEU A 126 -14.86 -31.46 9.79
N ALA A 127 -13.66 -30.96 10.08
CA ALA A 127 -12.41 -31.66 9.76
C ALA A 127 -12.36 -33.05 10.45
N ALA A 128 -12.71 -33.14 11.73
CA ALA A 128 -12.73 -34.39 12.50
C ALA A 128 -13.72 -35.43 11.95
N ARG A 129 -14.88 -34.98 11.44
CA ARG A 129 -15.91 -35.89 10.91
C ARG A 129 -15.64 -36.35 9.48
N SER A 130 -15.10 -35.47 8.63
CA SER A 130 -15.06 -35.69 7.17
C SER A 130 -13.66 -35.70 6.59
N GLY A 131 -12.64 -35.34 7.37
CA GLY A 131 -11.29 -35.13 6.86
C GLY A 131 -11.17 -33.91 5.92
N ASN A 132 -12.17 -33.00 5.91
CA ASN A 132 -12.12 -31.80 5.05
C ASN A 132 -11.00 -30.86 5.48
N PRO A 133 -10.15 -30.35 4.54
CA PRO A 133 -9.14 -29.38 4.88
C PRO A 133 -9.77 -28.09 5.44
N CYS A 134 -9.38 -27.71 6.66
CA CYS A 134 -9.86 -26.52 7.36
C CYS A 134 -8.68 -25.67 7.82
N ILE A 135 -8.64 -24.42 7.40
CA ILE A 135 -7.55 -23.50 7.71
C ILE A 135 -8.09 -22.29 8.44
N ILE A 136 -7.53 -21.97 9.60
CA ILE A 136 -8.01 -20.91 10.50
C ILE A 136 -6.93 -19.85 10.67
N PHE A 137 -7.20 -18.63 10.22
CA PHE A 137 -6.31 -17.48 10.43
C PHE A 137 -6.85 -16.60 11.57
N ARG A 138 -6.16 -16.58 12.72
CA ARG A 138 -6.44 -15.62 13.80
C ARG A 138 -5.76 -14.29 13.49
N LEU A 139 -6.48 -13.42 12.79
CA LEU A 139 -5.96 -12.14 12.32
C LEU A 139 -5.86 -11.10 13.43
N PRO A 140 -4.75 -10.35 13.55
CA PRO A 140 -4.67 -9.14 14.36
C PRO A 140 -5.40 -7.98 13.67
N GLY A 141 -5.09 -6.72 13.99
CA GLY A 141 -5.64 -5.56 13.31
C GLY A 141 -5.29 -5.55 11.82
N VAL A 142 -6.27 -5.68 10.95
CA VAL A 142 -6.05 -5.61 9.49
C VAL A 142 -6.24 -4.19 8.99
N PHE A 143 -5.32 -3.69 8.17
CA PHE A 143 -5.39 -2.35 7.57
C PHE A 143 -5.13 -2.40 6.06
N GLY A 144 -5.60 -1.39 5.35
CA GLY A 144 -5.42 -1.27 3.89
C GLY A 144 -6.57 -0.55 3.21
N LYS A 145 -6.50 -0.49 1.87
CA LYS A 145 -7.51 0.15 1.01
C LYS A 145 -8.91 -0.44 1.25
N TRP A 146 -9.95 0.43 1.15
CA TRP A 146 -11.37 0.11 1.31
C TRP A 146 -11.80 -0.30 2.72
N CYS A 147 -10.93 -0.17 3.73
CA CYS A 147 -11.33 -0.31 5.11
C CYS A 147 -12.23 0.85 5.54
N ARG A 148 -13.36 0.53 6.19
CA ARG A 148 -14.35 1.54 6.59
C ARG A 148 -13.83 2.35 7.80
N PRO A 149 -13.72 3.69 7.67
CA PRO A 149 -13.35 4.55 8.79
C PRO A 149 -14.51 4.65 9.81
N GLY A 150 -14.18 4.98 11.06
CA GLY A 150 -15.17 5.16 12.13
C GLY A 150 -15.92 3.89 12.52
N TYR A 151 -15.43 2.71 12.13
CA TYR A 151 -16.06 1.43 12.42
C TYR A 151 -15.18 0.54 13.31
N ASN A 152 -14.24 -0.18 12.79
CA ASN A 152 -13.43 -1.15 13.55
C ASN A 152 -11.91 -1.09 13.25
N SER A 153 -11.45 -0.03 12.63
CA SER A 153 -10.03 0.15 12.30
C SER A 153 -9.58 1.55 12.69
N VAL A 154 -8.66 1.62 13.63
CA VAL A 154 -8.02 2.87 14.02
C VAL A 154 -7.20 3.42 12.85
N VAL A 155 -6.50 2.58 12.10
CA VAL A 155 -5.70 2.98 10.93
C VAL A 155 -6.60 3.66 9.88
N ALA A 156 -7.72 3.02 9.51
CA ALA A 156 -8.64 3.58 8.52
C ALA A 156 -9.25 4.92 9.02
N THR A 157 -9.59 5.01 10.30
CA THR A 157 -10.14 6.22 10.91
C THR A 157 -9.13 7.35 10.89
N PHE A 158 -7.88 7.09 11.28
CA PHE A 158 -6.83 8.11 11.28
C PHE A 158 -6.47 8.55 9.86
N CYS A 159 -6.30 7.62 8.93
CA CYS A 159 -6.05 7.96 7.53
C CYS A 159 -7.17 8.82 6.94
N HIS A 160 -8.43 8.45 7.18
CA HIS A 160 -9.59 9.19 6.70
C HIS A 160 -9.66 10.61 7.28
N ASN A 161 -9.49 10.73 8.60
CA ASN A 161 -9.60 12.02 9.28
C ASN A 161 -8.46 12.96 8.88
N ILE A 162 -7.22 12.49 8.91
CA ILE A 162 -6.05 13.31 8.54
C ILE A 162 -6.12 13.73 7.07
N ALA A 163 -6.53 12.83 6.17
CA ALA A 163 -6.71 13.15 4.75
C ALA A 163 -7.72 14.29 4.52
N ARG A 164 -8.65 14.50 5.45
CA ARG A 164 -9.72 15.53 5.39
C ARG A 164 -9.51 16.70 6.33
N GLY A 165 -8.43 16.72 7.10
CA GLY A 165 -8.19 17.75 8.12
C GLY A 165 -9.14 17.66 9.32
N LEU A 166 -9.74 16.49 9.55
CA LEU A 166 -10.60 16.24 10.69
C LEU A 166 -9.79 15.89 11.94
N PRO A 167 -10.29 16.16 13.15
CA PRO A 167 -9.58 15.88 14.38
C PRO A 167 -9.37 14.36 14.57
N VAL A 168 -8.23 14.03 15.17
CA VAL A 168 -7.87 12.67 15.57
C VAL A 168 -7.71 12.64 17.09
N ARG A 169 -8.44 11.74 17.75
CA ARG A 169 -8.35 11.53 19.18
C ARG A 169 -7.46 10.33 19.48
N VAL A 170 -6.49 10.54 20.36
CA VAL A 170 -5.58 9.52 20.90
C VAL A 170 -5.72 9.56 22.42
N ASP A 171 -6.33 8.53 22.99
CA ASP A 171 -6.56 8.49 24.44
C ASP A 171 -5.28 8.09 25.20
N ASP A 172 -4.58 7.06 24.72
CA ASP A 172 -3.28 6.63 25.24
C ASP A 172 -2.30 6.39 24.09
N PRO A 173 -1.31 7.28 23.88
CA PRO A 173 -0.32 7.14 22.82
C PRO A 173 0.54 5.87 22.90
N MET A 174 0.69 5.29 24.09
CA MET A 174 1.52 4.09 24.30
C MET A 174 0.79 2.77 24.03
N THR A 175 -0.50 2.82 23.74
CA THR A 175 -1.29 1.61 23.42
C THR A 175 -0.64 0.85 22.26
N PRO A 176 -0.20 -0.41 22.46
CA PRO A 176 0.43 -1.20 21.40
C PRO A 176 -0.60 -1.74 20.43
N LEU A 177 -0.26 -1.71 19.16
CA LEU A 177 -1.06 -2.26 18.07
C LEU A 177 -0.27 -3.37 17.37
N ARG A 178 -0.97 -4.45 17.02
CA ARG A 178 -0.49 -5.51 16.14
C ARG A 178 -1.28 -5.43 14.84
N LEU A 179 -0.58 -5.27 13.73
CA LEU A 179 -1.19 -4.94 12.44
C LEU A 179 -0.66 -5.84 11.33
N VAL A 180 -1.55 -6.22 10.41
CA VAL A 180 -1.20 -6.90 9.15
C VAL A 180 -1.85 -6.16 7.98
N TYR A 181 -1.18 -6.14 6.84
CA TYR A 181 -1.69 -5.46 5.66
C TYR A 181 -2.68 -6.35 4.89
N VAL A 182 -3.74 -5.76 4.37
CA VAL A 182 -4.85 -6.50 3.76
C VAL A 182 -4.42 -7.37 2.57
N ASP A 183 -3.47 -6.91 1.75
CA ASP A 183 -3.04 -7.70 0.60
C ASP A 183 -2.21 -8.93 1.05
N ASP A 184 -1.40 -8.82 2.12
CA ASP A 184 -0.70 -9.97 2.70
C ASP A 184 -1.70 -10.98 3.29
N VAL A 185 -2.78 -10.49 3.92
CA VAL A 185 -3.86 -11.35 4.42
C VAL A 185 -4.53 -12.09 3.26
N VAL A 186 -4.89 -11.37 2.21
CA VAL A 186 -5.58 -11.93 1.04
C VAL A 186 -4.71 -12.97 0.33
N ASP A 187 -3.43 -12.67 0.11
CA ASP A 187 -2.49 -13.60 -0.52
C ASP A 187 -2.33 -14.88 0.32
N ALA A 188 -2.24 -14.75 1.65
CA ALA A 188 -2.18 -15.92 2.55
C ALA A 188 -3.47 -16.75 2.55
N LEU A 189 -4.64 -16.11 2.57
CA LEU A 189 -5.93 -16.79 2.51
C LEU A 189 -6.12 -17.54 1.19
N ILE A 190 -5.76 -16.93 0.07
CA ILE A 190 -5.85 -17.56 -1.26
C ILE A 190 -4.88 -18.73 -1.37
N ALA A 191 -3.63 -18.55 -0.96
CA ALA A 191 -2.64 -19.62 -0.98
C ALA A 191 -3.08 -20.83 -0.12
N ALA A 192 -3.75 -20.57 1.01
CA ALA A 192 -4.25 -21.62 1.88
C ALA A 192 -5.38 -22.44 1.23
N THR A 193 -6.07 -21.95 0.22
CA THR A 193 -7.08 -22.73 -0.52
C THR A 193 -6.50 -23.84 -1.37
N ASP A 194 -5.18 -23.86 -1.61
CA ASP A 194 -4.46 -24.92 -2.32
C ASP A 194 -3.95 -26.03 -1.39
N ASN A 195 -4.08 -25.83 -0.08
CA ASN A 195 -3.58 -26.76 0.92
C ASN A 195 -4.54 -27.94 1.06
N GLY A 196 -4.09 -29.12 0.64
CA GLY A 196 -4.86 -30.37 0.70
C GLY A 196 -4.61 -31.21 1.97
N GLU A 197 -3.97 -30.66 3.00
CA GLU A 197 -3.73 -31.37 4.25
C GLU A 197 -5.05 -31.61 4.99
N GLN A 198 -5.28 -32.86 5.41
CA GLN A 198 -6.52 -33.31 6.06
C GLN A 198 -6.63 -32.91 7.55
N GLU A 199 -5.81 -31.96 8.00
CA GLU A 199 -5.79 -31.47 9.38
C GLU A 199 -6.19 -30.01 9.46
N VAL A 200 -6.58 -29.58 10.66
CA VAL A 200 -6.85 -28.19 10.95
C VAL A 200 -5.53 -27.43 11.06
N ALA A 201 -5.25 -26.53 10.09
CA ALA A 201 -4.08 -25.68 10.11
C ALA A 201 -4.39 -24.30 10.72
N ARG A 202 -3.45 -23.74 11.48
CA ARG A 202 -3.54 -22.37 12.05
C ARG A 202 -2.32 -21.54 11.70
N PRO A 203 -2.14 -21.17 10.42
CA PRO A 203 -1.03 -20.33 10.02
C PRO A 203 -1.20 -18.89 10.48
N SER A 204 -0.09 -18.16 10.57
CA SER A 204 -0.08 -16.73 10.77
C SER A 204 0.19 -15.99 9.46
N VAL A 205 -0.30 -14.75 9.36
CA VAL A 205 0.02 -13.86 8.23
C VAL A 205 1.30 -13.10 8.53
N THR A 206 2.23 -13.09 7.60
CA THR A 206 3.49 -12.35 7.70
C THR A 206 3.68 -11.43 6.51
N PRO A 207 4.31 -10.26 6.70
CA PRO A 207 4.83 -9.74 7.97
C PRO A 207 3.73 -9.15 8.87
N GLU A 208 3.88 -9.32 10.19
CA GLU A 208 3.11 -8.61 11.19
C GLU A 208 3.91 -7.40 11.69
N TYR A 209 3.24 -6.28 11.93
CA TYR A 209 3.84 -5.02 12.35
C TYR A 209 3.37 -4.63 13.75
N GLY A 210 4.33 -4.31 14.63
CA GLY A 210 4.09 -3.68 15.92
C GLY A 210 4.32 -2.18 15.85
N ILE A 211 3.38 -1.38 16.38
CA ILE A 211 3.50 0.07 16.48
C ILE A 211 2.63 0.56 17.62
N THR A 212 3.00 1.67 18.27
CA THR A 212 2.12 2.32 19.23
C THR A 212 1.10 3.24 18.54
N LEU A 213 0.01 3.55 19.23
CA LEU A 213 -1.03 4.44 18.71
C LEU A 213 -0.49 5.85 18.43
N GLY A 214 0.43 6.34 19.27
CA GLY A 214 1.11 7.62 19.09
C GLY A 214 1.98 7.64 17.84
N GLU A 215 2.85 6.63 17.68
CA GLU A 215 3.70 6.51 16.49
C GLU A 215 2.88 6.39 15.20
N LEU A 216 1.77 5.66 15.25
CA LEU A 216 0.87 5.51 14.12
C LEU A 216 0.29 6.87 13.66
N VAL A 217 -0.22 7.67 14.59
CA VAL A 217 -0.83 8.96 14.23
C VAL A 217 0.21 9.94 13.71
N GLU A 218 1.40 10.00 14.31
CA GLU A 218 2.49 10.86 13.83
C GLU A 218 2.96 10.45 12.42
N GLN A 219 3.09 9.16 12.17
CA GLN A 219 3.45 8.67 10.83
C GLN A 219 2.38 9.04 9.78
N ILE A 220 1.09 8.96 10.11
CA ILE A 220 0.03 9.34 9.16
C ILE A 220 -0.03 10.86 8.98
N ARG A 221 0.25 11.66 10.02
CA ARG A 221 0.34 13.13 9.92
C ARG A 221 1.45 13.56 8.96
N SER A 222 2.64 12.94 9.05
CA SER A 222 3.75 13.24 8.15
C SER A 222 3.38 13.01 6.66
N PHE A 223 2.53 12.04 6.37
CA PHE A 223 2.00 11.84 5.01
C PHE A 223 1.09 12.98 4.55
N GLY A 224 0.27 13.51 5.46
CA GLY A 224 -0.58 14.68 5.18
C GLY A 224 0.24 15.94 4.88
N GLU A 225 1.31 16.14 5.62
CA GLU A 225 2.21 17.30 5.52
C GLU A 225 3.08 17.26 4.26
N CYS A 226 3.31 16.08 3.67
CA CYS A 226 4.13 15.92 2.47
C CYS A 226 3.69 16.85 1.32
N ARG A 227 2.40 17.11 1.18
CA ARG A 227 1.86 17.95 0.09
C ARG A 227 2.21 19.43 0.21
N SER A 228 2.43 19.93 1.41
CA SER A 228 2.84 21.31 1.68
C SER A 228 4.34 21.45 1.81
N SER A 229 4.99 20.49 2.43
CA SER A 229 6.45 20.51 2.66
C SER A 229 7.24 19.93 1.49
N LEU A 230 6.59 19.15 0.62
CA LEU A 230 7.17 18.27 -0.40
C LEU A 230 8.10 17.18 0.18
N MET A 231 8.17 17.07 1.52
CA MET A 231 8.99 16.08 2.20
C MET A 231 8.29 14.72 2.24
N THR A 232 8.80 13.76 1.50
CA THR A 232 8.28 12.39 1.44
C THR A 232 9.02 11.51 2.42
N GLU A 233 8.26 10.69 3.16
CA GLU A 233 8.81 9.65 4.05
C GLU A 233 9.39 8.48 3.24
N ARG A 234 10.01 7.51 3.93
CA ARG A 234 10.61 6.30 3.33
C ARG A 234 9.52 5.32 2.89
N VAL A 235 8.73 5.72 1.90
CA VAL A 235 7.54 4.97 1.45
C VAL A 235 7.83 3.81 0.48
N GLY A 236 9.11 3.45 0.28
CA GLY A 236 9.51 2.44 -0.71
C GLY A 236 9.27 0.99 -0.27
N THR A 237 9.35 0.68 1.02
CA THR A 237 9.30 -0.70 1.55
C THR A 237 8.61 -0.78 2.90
N GLY A 238 8.31 -2.01 3.34
CA GLY A 238 7.88 -2.34 4.69
C GLY A 238 6.55 -1.71 5.11
N PHE A 239 6.41 -1.49 6.41
CA PHE A 239 5.20 -0.96 7.02
C PHE A 239 4.82 0.43 6.48
N VAL A 240 5.79 1.33 6.38
CA VAL A 240 5.56 2.72 5.95
C VAL A 240 4.99 2.77 4.52
N ARG A 241 5.48 1.94 3.60
CA ARG A 241 4.91 1.81 2.25
C ARG A 241 3.43 1.42 2.28
N LYS A 242 3.09 0.42 3.07
CA LYS A 242 1.73 -0.12 3.18
C LYS A 242 0.78 0.87 3.85
N LEU A 243 1.27 1.56 4.89
CA LEU A 243 0.53 2.60 5.60
C LEU A 243 0.29 3.83 4.70
N TYR A 244 1.31 4.25 3.95
CA TYR A 244 1.20 5.34 2.98
C TYR A 244 0.19 5.01 1.88
N SER A 245 0.25 3.82 1.29
CA SER A 245 -0.74 3.34 0.32
C SER A 245 -2.17 3.38 0.90
N THR A 246 -2.33 2.99 2.16
CA THR A 246 -3.62 3.07 2.86
C THR A 246 -4.07 4.52 3.02
N TYR A 247 -3.17 5.43 3.44
CA TYR A 247 -3.46 6.86 3.56
C TYR A 247 -3.90 7.47 2.22
N ILE A 248 -3.14 7.22 1.15
CA ILE A 248 -3.46 7.72 -0.19
C ILE A 248 -4.83 7.20 -0.67
N SER A 249 -5.16 5.94 -0.37
CA SER A 249 -6.47 5.37 -0.73
C SER A 249 -7.66 6.01 0.00
N CYS A 250 -7.39 6.77 1.06
CA CYS A 250 -8.40 7.52 1.82
C CYS A 250 -8.58 8.97 1.35
N LEU A 251 -7.78 9.45 0.40
CA LEU A 251 -7.90 10.81 -0.12
C LEU A 251 -9.27 11.01 -0.80
N PRO A 252 -9.96 12.12 -0.55
CA PRO A 252 -11.13 12.50 -1.33
C PRO A 252 -10.72 12.91 -2.75
N THR A 253 -11.63 12.80 -3.70
CA THR A 253 -11.34 12.98 -5.13
C THR A 253 -10.84 14.37 -5.51
N ASP A 254 -11.29 15.40 -4.80
CA ASP A 254 -10.82 16.78 -4.94
C ASP A 254 -9.37 17.01 -4.50
N LYS A 255 -8.79 16.03 -3.79
CA LYS A 255 -7.40 16.02 -3.36
C LYS A 255 -6.50 15.06 -4.16
N PHE A 256 -6.91 14.60 -5.32
CA PHE A 256 -6.06 13.74 -6.16
C PHE A 256 -4.90 14.52 -6.82
N SER A 257 -5.01 15.83 -6.94
CA SER A 257 -3.94 16.73 -7.38
C SER A 257 -3.70 17.85 -6.38
N TYR A 258 -2.52 18.44 -6.45
CA TYR A 258 -2.16 19.62 -5.66
C TYR A 258 -1.10 20.44 -6.40
N ALA A 259 -1.14 21.76 -6.20
CA ALA A 259 -0.15 22.66 -6.75
C ALA A 259 1.16 22.56 -5.97
N VAL A 260 2.26 22.71 -6.70
CA VAL A 260 3.60 22.84 -6.09
C VAL A 260 4.13 24.27 -6.28
N PRO A 261 4.96 24.78 -5.36
CA PRO A 261 5.59 26.08 -5.53
C PRO A 261 6.44 26.14 -6.81
N HIS A 262 6.33 27.22 -7.55
CA HIS A 262 7.20 27.52 -8.67
C HIS A 262 7.90 28.87 -8.44
N HIS A 263 9.13 28.98 -8.90
CA HIS A 263 9.99 30.13 -8.68
C HIS A 263 10.45 30.67 -10.03
N PRO A 264 9.64 31.58 -10.66
CA PRO A 264 10.02 32.21 -11.92
C PRO A 264 11.07 33.28 -11.69
N ASP A 265 12.02 33.40 -12.62
CA ASP A 265 12.98 34.46 -12.72
C ASP A 265 13.27 34.77 -14.21
N PRO A 266 14.07 35.84 -14.56
CA PRO A 266 14.38 36.19 -15.96
C PRO A 266 15.06 35.06 -16.76
N ARG A 267 15.56 33.99 -16.13
CA ARG A 267 16.23 32.87 -16.78
C ARG A 267 15.25 31.77 -17.16
N GLY A 268 14.07 31.72 -16.51
CA GLY A 268 13.07 30.66 -16.62
C GLY A 268 12.44 30.37 -15.27
N THR A 269 11.97 29.13 -15.06
CA THR A 269 11.30 28.73 -13.83
C THR A 269 12.07 27.61 -13.16
N PHE A 270 12.07 27.58 -11.82
CA PHE A 270 12.52 26.44 -11.00
C PHE A 270 11.34 25.91 -10.19
N VAL A 271 11.16 24.57 -10.17
CA VAL A 271 10.08 23.91 -9.45
C VAL A 271 10.63 22.72 -8.67
N GLU A 272 10.35 22.70 -7.37
CA GLU A 272 10.60 21.54 -6.52
C GLU A 272 9.40 20.57 -6.63
N MET A 273 9.67 19.28 -6.84
CA MET A 273 8.63 18.28 -6.95
C MET A 273 8.58 17.38 -5.71
N LEU A 274 9.74 16.99 -5.19
CA LEU A 274 9.87 15.99 -4.13
C LEU A 274 11.15 16.21 -3.35
N LYS A 275 11.06 16.11 -2.02
CA LYS A 275 12.18 16.09 -1.07
C LYS A 275 12.14 14.81 -0.24
N THR A 276 13.29 14.34 0.18
CA THR A 276 13.43 13.23 1.10
C THR A 276 14.35 13.63 2.26
N ARG A 277 14.29 12.91 3.38
CA ARG A 277 15.13 13.23 4.54
C ARG A 277 16.61 12.89 4.34
N ASP A 278 16.91 11.90 3.51
CA ASP A 278 18.22 11.27 3.39
C ASP A 278 18.68 10.97 1.95
N SER A 279 17.83 11.25 0.97
CA SER A 279 18.11 10.94 -0.43
C SER A 279 17.88 12.17 -1.35
N GLY A 280 17.92 13.37 -0.78
CA GLY A 280 17.91 14.64 -1.48
C GLY A 280 16.54 15.05 -2.02
N GLN A 281 16.56 15.77 -3.13
CA GLN A 281 15.37 16.35 -3.74
C GLN A 281 15.32 16.15 -5.26
N PHE A 282 14.09 16.03 -5.77
CA PHE A 282 13.77 16.08 -7.19
C PHE A 282 13.18 17.44 -7.56
N SER A 283 13.69 18.02 -8.66
CA SER A 283 13.29 19.33 -9.15
C SER A 283 13.31 19.34 -10.68
N TYR A 284 12.79 20.36 -11.29
CA TYR A 284 13.11 20.72 -12.67
C TYR A 284 13.32 22.24 -12.79
N PHE A 285 13.99 22.65 -13.83
CA PHE A 285 14.04 24.04 -14.21
C PHE A 285 13.87 24.21 -15.71
N THR A 286 13.46 25.42 -16.10
CA THR A 286 13.48 25.85 -17.48
C THR A 286 14.56 26.91 -17.67
N ALA A 287 15.02 27.06 -18.91
CA ALA A 287 15.93 28.14 -19.31
C ALA A 287 15.56 28.64 -20.70
N HIS A 288 15.44 29.96 -20.82
CA HIS A 288 15.21 30.62 -22.12
C HIS A 288 16.41 30.44 -23.04
N PRO A 289 16.25 30.59 -24.37
CA PRO A 289 17.36 30.55 -25.32
C PRO A 289 18.52 31.49 -24.92
N GLY A 290 19.75 30.97 -24.96
CA GLY A 290 20.98 31.70 -24.61
C GLY A 290 21.24 31.82 -23.10
N VAL A 291 20.33 31.43 -22.25
CA VAL A 291 20.48 31.55 -20.79
C VAL A 291 21.38 30.47 -20.24
N THR A 292 22.30 30.88 -19.36
CA THR A 292 23.18 30.01 -18.58
C THR A 292 22.72 29.94 -17.13
N ARG A 293 22.64 28.74 -16.59
CA ARG A 293 22.44 28.42 -15.16
C ARG A 293 23.67 27.73 -14.60
N GLY A 294 23.87 27.76 -13.28
CA GLY A 294 25.06 27.23 -12.62
C GLY A 294 26.13 28.30 -12.43
N GLY A 295 27.38 28.05 -12.77
CA GLY A 295 28.52 28.90 -12.45
C GLY A 295 28.94 28.76 -11.00
N HIS A 296 29.02 27.53 -10.53
CA HIS A 296 29.38 27.18 -9.15
C HIS A 296 29.99 25.75 -9.08
N TYR A 297 30.51 25.42 -7.93
CA TYR A 297 30.96 24.07 -7.60
C TYR A 297 30.45 23.65 -6.23
N HIS A 298 30.60 22.36 -5.95
CA HIS A 298 30.19 21.71 -4.70
C HIS A 298 31.37 20.96 -4.06
N HIS A 299 31.32 20.78 -2.74
CA HIS A 299 32.25 19.95 -2.00
C HIS A 299 31.77 18.50 -1.85
N THR A 300 30.50 18.31 -1.47
CA THR A 300 29.90 17.00 -1.20
C THR A 300 28.57 16.79 -1.93
N LYS A 301 27.90 17.88 -2.27
CA LYS A 301 26.67 17.82 -3.07
C LYS A 301 26.98 17.30 -4.46
N THR A 302 26.19 16.38 -4.92
CA THR A 302 26.19 15.86 -6.29
C THR A 302 24.82 16.03 -6.91
N GLU A 303 24.77 16.31 -8.19
CA GLU A 303 23.54 16.51 -8.93
C GLU A 303 23.55 15.64 -10.19
N LYS A 304 22.36 15.19 -10.59
CA LYS A 304 22.12 14.48 -11.86
C LYS A 304 21.17 15.32 -12.69
N PHE A 305 21.63 15.73 -13.86
CA PHE A 305 20.83 16.48 -14.83
C PHE A 305 20.38 15.56 -15.96
N LEU A 306 19.14 15.75 -16.40
CA LEU A 306 18.59 15.12 -17.59
C LEU A 306 17.86 16.17 -18.42
N VAL A 307 18.34 16.43 -19.63
CA VAL A 307 17.65 17.30 -20.57
C VAL A 307 16.41 16.59 -21.09
N ILE A 308 15.24 17.18 -20.84
CA ILE A 308 13.93 16.62 -21.27
C ILE A 308 13.48 17.24 -22.61
N LYS A 309 13.79 18.53 -22.81
CA LYS A 309 13.46 19.27 -24.03
C LYS A 309 14.53 20.31 -24.31
N GLY A 310 14.85 20.53 -25.59
CA GLY A 310 15.84 21.52 -26.04
C GLY A 310 17.25 20.96 -26.07
N THR A 311 18.23 21.86 -26.29
CA THR A 311 19.65 21.49 -26.42
C THR A 311 20.48 22.27 -25.42
N ALA A 312 21.22 21.53 -24.60
CA ALA A 312 22.05 22.03 -23.52
C ALA A 312 23.53 21.90 -23.87
N ARG A 313 24.30 22.96 -23.63
CA ARG A 313 25.75 22.88 -23.53
C ARG A 313 26.11 22.82 -22.05
N PHE A 314 26.79 21.77 -21.64
CA PHE A 314 27.41 21.60 -20.34
C PHE A 314 28.88 21.96 -20.40
N ARG A 315 29.38 22.71 -19.41
CA ARG A 315 30.78 23.01 -19.23
C ARG A 315 31.21 22.71 -17.81
N PHE A 316 32.42 22.19 -17.71
CA PHE A 316 33.06 21.86 -16.43
C PHE A 316 34.49 22.37 -16.43
N ARG A 317 34.96 22.97 -15.32
CA ARG A 317 36.33 23.36 -15.11
C ARG A 317 36.86 22.84 -13.80
N HIS A 318 37.93 22.07 -13.85
CA HIS A 318 38.59 21.55 -12.66
C HIS A 318 39.25 22.69 -11.88
N LEU A 319 38.97 22.80 -10.57
CA LEU A 319 39.37 23.94 -9.75
C LEU A 319 40.88 24.10 -9.57
N ILE A 320 41.64 23.00 -9.62
CA ILE A 320 43.09 22.98 -9.39
C ILE A 320 43.85 23.01 -10.71
N THR A 321 43.52 22.15 -11.65
CA THR A 321 44.26 22.00 -12.92
C THR A 321 43.82 22.98 -13.99
N GLY A 322 42.61 23.59 -13.87
CA GLY A 322 42.01 24.44 -14.88
C GLY A 322 41.52 23.68 -16.13
N GLU A 323 41.57 22.35 -16.13
CA GLU A 323 41.08 21.51 -17.23
C GLU A 323 39.62 21.82 -17.53
N LEU A 324 39.33 22.00 -18.83
CA LEU A 324 37.98 22.30 -19.33
C LEU A 324 37.40 21.12 -20.08
N VAL A 325 36.16 20.77 -19.77
CA VAL A 325 35.38 19.78 -20.48
C VAL A 325 34.07 20.41 -20.91
N GLU A 326 33.72 20.24 -22.20
CA GLU A 326 32.47 20.73 -22.77
C GLU A 326 31.82 19.59 -23.59
N PHE A 327 30.50 19.46 -23.48
CA PHE A 327 29.71 18.55 -24.31
C PHE A 327 28.26 19.00 -24.45
N LEU A 328 27.59 18.51 -25.48
CA LEU A 328 26.21 18.83 -25.79
C LEU A 328 25.31 17.66 -25.41
N LYS A 329 24.13 17.95 -24.89
CA LYS A 329 23.06 17.00 -24.61
C LYS A 329 21.73 17.57 -25.06
N ASP A 330 20.83 16.72 -25.46
CA ASP A 330 19.49 17.10 -25.92
C ASP A 330 18.41 16.15 -25.36
N GLY A 331 17.15 16.53 -25.57
CA GLY A 331 16.01 15.72 -25.11
C GLY A 331 15.68 14.52 -26.00
N GLU A 332 16.24 14.43 -27.20
CA GLU A 332 16.00 13.31 -28.13
C GLU A 332 16.90 12.10 -27.79
N HIS A 333 18.09 12.39 -27.25
CA HIS A 333 19.07 11.40 -26.83
C HIS A 333 19.31 11.50 -25.32
N PRO A 334 18.42 10.92 -24.48
CA PRO A 334 18.47 11.13 -23.03
C PRO A 334 19.71 10.50 -22.39
N GLU A 335 20.53 11.35 -21.79
CA GLU A 335 21.71 10.94 -21.01
C GLU A 335 21.78 11.70 -19.69
N ILE A 336 22.21 11.03 -18.62
CA ILE A 336 22.46 11.66 -17.32
C ILE A 336 23.82 12.36 -17.37
N VAL A 337 23.84 13.60 -16.90
CA VAL A 337 25.06 14.36 -16.63
C VAL A 337 25.19 14.51 -15.12
N ASP A 338 26.26 13.94 -14.55
CA ASP A 338 26.61 14.09 -13.14
C ASP A 338 27.44 15.35 -12.92
N THR A 339 27.17 16.10 -11.83
CA THR A 339 28.12 17.11 -11.34
C THR A 339 29.19 16.45 -10.49
N ILE A 340 30.42 16.86 -10.73
CA ILE A 340 31.59 16.27 -10.07
C ILE A 340 32.09 17.25 -8.99
N PRO A 341 32.16 16.83 -7.70
CA PRO A 341 32.74 17.67 -6.66
C PRO A 341 34.16 18.16 -7.03
N GLY A 342 34.41 19.43 -6.75
CA GLY A 342 35.70 20.05 -7.12
C GLY A 342 35.82 20.52 -8.56
N TRP A 343 34.73 20.41 -9.34
CA TRP A 343 34.62 21.02 -10.66
C TRP A 343 33.55 22.10 -10.66
N SER A 344 33.90 23.32 -11.13
CA SER A 344 32.92 24.34 -11.46
C SER A 344 32.15 23.91 -12.69
N HIS A 345 30.85 24.11 -12.70
CA HIS A 345 29.99 23.69 -13.80
C HIS A 345 28.90 24.71 -14.12
N ASP A 346 28.52 24.74 -15.38
CA ASP A 346 27.36 25.48 -15.87
C ASP A 346 26.63 24.70 -16.98
N ILE A 347 25.38 25.10 -17.21
CA ILE A 347 24.53 24.58 -18.29
C ILE A 347 23.92 25.77 -19.02
N THR A 348 24.08 25.81 -20.34
CA THR A 348 23.55 26.86 -21.22
C THR A 348 22.54 26.27 -22.20
N ASN A 349 21.36 26.88 -22.30
CA ASN A 349 20.46 26.59 -23.41
C ASN A 349 21.03 27.18 -24.70
N ILE A 350 21.45 26.35 -25.63
CA ILE A 350 21.96 26.77 -26.96
C ILE A 350 20.92 26.52 -28.06
N GLY A 351 19.75 26.01 -27.75
CA GLY A 351 18.63 25.85 -28.66
C GLY A 351 17.86 27.16 -28.89
N ALA A 352 16.93 27.15 -29.84
CA ALA A 352 16.04 28.24 -30.16
C ALA A 352 14.77 28.31 -29.32
N GLU A 353 14.46 27.26 -28.58
CA GLU A 353 13.27 27.12 -27.74
C GLU A 353 13.63 27.06 -26.25
N GLU A 354 12.61 27.14 -25.41
CA GLU A 354 12.77 26.92 -23.97
C GLU A 354 13.28 25.49 -23.67
N MET A 355 14.37 25.40 -22.96
CA MET A 355 14.95 24.14 -22.48
C MET A 355 14.31 23.74 -21.16
N VAL A 356 14.04 22.45 -21.01
CA VAL A 356 13.54 21.84 -19.76
C VAL A 356 14.54 20.79 -19.29
N VAL A 357 14.95 20.90 -18.04
CA VAL A 357 15.94 19.99 -17.42
C VAL A 357 15.40 19.46 -16.10
N MET A 358 15.35 18.13 -15.96
CA MET A 358 15.14 17.48 -14.66
C MET A 358 16.43 17.44 -13.86
N LEU A 359 16.30 17.58 -12.55
CA LEU A 359 17.40 17.65 -11.61
C LEU A 359 17.11 16.82 -10.37
N TRP A 360 18.00 15.90 -10.04
CA TRP A 360 18.08 15.31 -8.72
C TRP A 360 19.35 15.81 -8.03
N ALA A 361 19.26 16.17 -6.75
CA ALA A 361 20.40 16.48 -5.90
C ALA A 361 20.39 15.55 -4.68
N ASN A 362 21.56 15.10 -4.23
CA ASN A 362 21.69 14.18 -3.08
C ASN A 362 21.37 14.80 -1.72
N GLU A 363 21.14 16.11 -1.69
CA GLU A 363 20.72 16.87 -0.49
C GLU A 363 19.57 17.82 -0.79
N ASN A 364 18.83 18.20 0.24
CA ASN A 364 17.87 19.30 0.15
C ASN A 364 18.60 20.63 0.17
N PHE A 365 18.18 21.59 -0.67
CA PHE A 365 18.80 22.90 -0.68
C PHE A 365 18.50 23.67 0.62
N ASP A 366 19.56 23.99 1.36
CA ASP A 366 19.50 24.83 2.56
C ASP A 366 20.10 26.22 2.25
N ARG A 367 19.28 27.26 2.33
CA ARG A 367 19.71 28.65 2.08
C ARG A 367 20.72 29.17 3.11
N GLN A 368 20.71 28.61 4.31
CA GLN A 368 21.61 29.08 5.41
C GLN A 368 22.97 28.38 5.35
N ARG A 369 23.05 27.21 4.75
CA ARG A 369 24.25 26.38 4.66
C ARG A 369 24.37 25.71 3.28
N PRO A 370 24.37 26.49 2.19
CA PRO A 370 24.43 25.91 0.86
C PRO A 370 25.81 25.31 0.59
N ASP A 371 25.89 24.05 0.19
CA ASP A 371 27.10 23.47 -0.42
C ASP A 371 27.15 23.89 -1.90
N THR A 372 27.19 25.21 -2.12
CA THR A 372 27.20 25.80 -3.47
C THR A 372 28.07 27.05 -3.44
N VAL A 373 29.23 26.97 -4.06
CA VAL A 373 30.22 28.07 -4.08
C VAL A 373 30.30 28.64 -5.49
N ALA A 374 30.03 29.94 -5.62
CA ALA A 374 30.06 30.62 -6.90
C ALA A 374 31.47 30.58 -7.55
N SER A 375 31.54 30.12 -8.79
CA SER A 375 32.78 29.99 -9.56
C SER A 375 32.43 29.87 -11.04
N LYS A 376 32.95 30.77 -11.85
CA LYS A 376 32.76 30.71 -13.31
C LYS A 376 33.53 29.56 -13.93
N VAL A 377 32.95 28.94 -14.94
CA VAL A 377 33.61 27.95 -15.79
C VAL A 377 34.49 28.60 -16.81
#